data_f3928ef9fe529ba7228260cde1556844
#
_entry.id   f3928ef9fe529ba7228260cde1556844
#
_cell.length_a   1.000
_cell.length_b   1.000
_cell.length_c   1.000
_cell.angle_alpha   90.00
_cell.angle_beta   90.00
_cell.angle_gamma   90.00
#
_symmetry.space_group_name_H-M   'P 1'
#
loop_
_entity.id
_entity.type
_entity.pdbx_description
1 polymer ?
#
loop_
_entity_poly.entity_id
_entity_poly.type
_entity_poly.pdbx_seq_one_letter_code
_entity_poly.pdbx_strand_id
1 'polypeptide(L)'
;MSGKRIKLGLDSDHTYKSSKQQRENWAKYSATPERKAVQAKYYQENKEQILEKKKLRVRQPEFKIRNVAWKMKRYHEDPVYRSKDILRRQLWWFCKNRNGKKEGRTHELLGYSSKELCEHLESLFKDGMTWDNQGKWHIDHRIPQSHFTNIDQLKECFALDNLKPEWGDWNMSKGNKFIG
;
A
#
# COMPACT_ATOMS: atom_id res chain seq x y z
N MET A 1 -34.33 38.10 5.64
CA MET A 1 -33.87 37.44 6.90
C MET A 1 -32.35 37.36 6.88
N SER A 2 -31.73 38.16 7.78
CA SER A 2 -30.26 38.35 7.84
C SER A 2 -29.61 37.12 8.52
N GLY A 3 -28.88 36.33 7.75
CA GLY A 3 -28.11 35.21 8.29
C GLY A 3 -26.94 35.73 9.12
N LYS A 4 -26.93 35.48 10.42
CA LYS A 4 -25.79 35.75 11.30
C LYS A 4 -24.57 34.99 10.82
N ARG A 5 -23.58 35.70 10.27
CA ARG A 5 -22.22 35.16 10.07
C ARG A 5 -21.63 34.91 11.47
N ILE A 6 -21.45 33.64 11.79
CA ILE A 6 -20.68 33.24 12.98
C ILE A 6 -19.22 33.68 12.73
N LYS A 7 -18.70 34.59 13.57
CA LYS A 7 -17.29 34.94 13.60
C LYS A 7 -16.51 33.72 14.04
N LEU A 8 -15.80 33.12 13.12
CA LEU A 8 -14.86 32.01 13.36
C LEU A 8 -13.60 32.62 13.97
N GLY A 9 -13.21 32.16 15.16
CA GLY A 9 -11.92 32.50 15.75
C GLY A 9 -10.80 31.95 14.89
N LEU A 10 -9.95 32.81 14.36
CA LEU A 10 -8.71 32.44 13.65
C LEU A 10 -7.58 32.51 14.65
N ASP A 11 -6.76 31.46 14.70
CA ASP A 11 -5.46 31.53 15.35
C ASP A 11 -4.47 32.32 14.48
N SER A 12 -3.30 32.63 15.04
CA SER A 12 -2.24 33.44 14.42
C SER A 12 -1.76 32.93 13.04
N ASP A 13 -2.00 31.65 12.72
CA ASP A 13 -1.63 31.01 11.44
C ASP A 13 -2.78 30.90 10.43
N HIS A 14 -3.93 31.53 10.69
CA HIS A 14 -5.12 31.49 9.83
C HIS A 14 -5.63 30.07 9.48
N THR A 15 -5.27 29.04 10.26
CA THR A 15 -5.78 27.69 10.08
C THR A 15 -6.94 27.41 11.02
N TYR A 16 -8.13 27.20 10.43
CA TYR A 16 -9.30 26.76 11.20
C TYR A 16 -9.11 25.31 11.64
N LYS A 17 -8.93 25.10 12.96
CA LYS A 17 -8.94 23.78 13.58
C LYS A 17 -10.34 23.45 14.10
N SER A 18 -11.06 22.58 13.41
CA SER A 18 -12.35 22.09 13.88
C SER A 18 -12.19 21.30 15.19
N SER A 19 -13.12 21.48 16.14
CA SER A 19 -13.13 20.70 17.38
C SER A 19 -13.29 19.19 17.09
N LYS A 20 -12.92 18.33 18.06
CA LYS A 20 -13.12 16.88 17.95
C LYS A 20 -14.57 16.54 17.63
N GLN A 21 -15.51 17.15 18.35
CA GLN A 21 -16.95 16.96 18.15
C GLN A 21 -17.42 17.37 16.75
N GLN A 22 -16.91 18.48 16.22
CA GLN A 22 -17.24 18.91 14.84
C GLN A 22 -16.75 17.92 13.80
N ARG A 23 -15.55 17.34 13.98
CA ARG A 23 -15.01 16.30 13.06
C ARG A 23 -15.83 15.02 13.11
N GLU A 24 -16.26 14.61 14.31
CA GLU A 24 -17.11 13.41 14.47
C GLU A 24 -18.50 13.61 13.84
N ASN A 25 -19.13 14.77 14.07
CA ASN A 25 -20.41 15.10 13.45
C ASN A 25 -20.30 15.18 11.93
N TRP A 26 -19.23 15.77 11.41
CA TRP A 26 -18.95 15.80 9.98
C TRP A 26 -18.73 14.39 9.39
N ALA A 27 -18.01 13.53 10.10
CA ALA A 27 -17.80 12.15 9.69
C ALA A 27 -19.12 11.38 9.60
N LYS A 28 -20.00 11.51 10.61
CA LYS A 28 -21.33 10.91 10.60
C LYS A 28 -22.18 11.44 9.43
N TYR A 29 -22.24 12.75 9.24
CA TYR A 29 -22.97 13.36 8.12
C TYR A 29 -22.44 12.91 6.75
N SER A 30 -21.11 12.86 6.60
CA SER A 30 -20.47 12.43 5.35
C SER A 30 -20.72 10.96 5.02
N ALA A 31 -21.04 10.14 6.02
CA ALA A 31 -21.32 8.72 5.87
C ALA A 31 -22.77 8.43 5.44
N THR A 32 -23.67 9.42 5.52
CA THR A 32 -25.09 9.20 5.17
C THR A 32 -25.27 8.87 3.69
N PRO A 33 -26.27 8.02 3.34
CA PRO A 33 -26.55 7.66 1.95
C PRO A 33 -26.83 8.88 1.06
N GLU A 34 -27.59 9.85 1.58
CA GLU A 34 -27.98 11.07 0.88
C GLU A 34 -26.74 11.91 0.51
N ARG A 35 -25.80 12.06 1.47
CA ARG A 35 -24.57 12.80 1.21
C ARG A 35 -23.67 12.10 0.21
N LYS A 36 -23.56 10.76 0.28
CA LYS A 36 -22.84 9.96 -0.71
C LYS A 36 -23.44 10.10 -2.11
N ALA A 37 -24.76 10.09 -2.22
CA ALA A 37 -25.46 10.28 -3.50
C ALA A 37 -25.16 11.67 -4.10
N VAL A 38 -25.23 12.74 -3.28
CA VAL A 38 -24.87 14.10 -3.72
C VAL A 38 -23.40 14.17 -4.18
N GLN A 39 -22.48 13.56 -3.44
CA GLN A 39 -21.07 13.52 -3.82
C GLN A 39 -20.84 12.74 -5.11
N ALA A 40 -21.54 11.60 -5.29
CA ALA A 40 -21.45 10.80 -6.50
C ALA A 40 -21.94 11.60 -7.71
N LYS A 41 -23.09 12.27 -7.60
CA LYS A 41 -23.64 13.13 -8.64
C LYS A 41 -22.66 14.25 -9.01
N TYR A 42 -22.17 15.00 -8.02
CA TYR A 42 -21.18 16.06 -8.24
C TYR A 42 -19.92 15.53 -8.94
N TYR A 43 -19.43 14.35 -8.52
CA TYR A 43 -18.26 13.72 -9.15
C TYR A 43 -18.53 13.38 -10.63
N GLN A 44 -19.69 12.84 -10.95
CA GLN A 44 -20.03 12.52 -12.35
C GLN A 44 -20.12 13.78 -13.22
N GLU A 45 -20.77 14.83 -12.71
CA GLU A 45 -20.94 16.10 -13.43
C GLU A 45 -19.59 16.83 -13.63
N ASN A 46 -18.65 16.69 -12.71
CA ASN A 46 -17.38 17.43 -12.75
C ASN A 46 -16.16 16.53 -13.00
N LYS A 47 -16.35 15.27 -13.40
CA LYS A 47 -15.33 14.24 -13.49
C LYS A 47 -14.09 14.67 -14.29
N GLU A 48 -14.29 15.25 -15.47
CA GLU A 48 -13.18 15.67 -16.34
C GLU A 48 -12.33 16.76 -15.69
N GLN A 49 -12.97 17.78 -15.14
CA GLN A 49 -12.27 18.87 -14.46
C GLN A 49 -11.51 18.39 -13.23
N ILE A 50 -12.10 17.49 -12.45
CA ILE A 50 -11.47 16.88 -11.27
C ILE A 50 -10.24 16.07 -11.68
N LEU A 51 -10.35 15.27 -12.74
CA LEU A 51 -9.25 14.45 -13.24
C LEU A 51 -8.12 15.32 -13.79
N GLU A 52 -8.45 16.40 -14.51
CA GLU A 52 -7.42 17.32 -15.05
C GLU A 52 -6.68 18.06 -13.92
N LYS A 53 -7.40 18.63 -12.97
CA LYS A 53 -6.80 19.23 -11.76
C LYS A 53 -5.91 18.24 -11.00
N LYS A 54 -6.34 16.96 -10.90
CA LYS A 54 -5.53 15.91 -10.29
C LYS A 54 -4.26 15.60 -11.07
N LYS A 55 -4.32 15.53 -12.40
CA LYS A 55 -3.16 15.33 -13.26
C LYS A 55 -2.14 16.48 -13.09
N LEU A 56 -2.60 17.73 -13.12
CA LEU A 56 -1.75 18.91 -12.94
C LEU A 56 -1.08 18.89 -11.56
N ARG A 57 -1.85 18.61 -10.49
CA ARG A 57 -1.31 18.53 -9.14
C ARG A 57 -0.22 17.47 -8.99
N VAL A 58 -0.41 16.28 -9.58
CA VAL A 58 0.56 15.17 -9.49
C VAL A 58 1.86 15.48 -10.22
N ARG A 59 1.82 16.36 -11.24
CA ARG A 59 3.01 16.81 -11.99
C ARG A 59 3.86 17.82 -11.23
N GLN A 60 3.30 18.52 -10.23
CA GLN A 60 4.02 19.53 -9.45
C GLN A 60 5.19 18.92 -8.67
N PRO A 61 6.39 19.54 -8.72
CA PRO A 61 7.58 19.04 -8.03
C PRO A 61 7.34 18.86 -6.52
N GLU A 62 6.71 19.82 -5.88
CA GLU A 62 6.42 19.81 -4.43
C GLU A 62 5.52 18.62 -4.04
N PHE A 63 4.55 18.30 -4.90
CA PHE A 63 3.69 17.13 -4.68
C PHE A 63 4.50 15.83 -4.77
N LYS A 64 5.40 15.73 -5.75
CA LYS A 64 6.26 14.55 -5.93
C LYS A 64 7.19 14.37 -4.74
N ILE A 65 7.86 15.44 -4.31
CA ILE A 65 8.77 15.44 -3.15
C ILE A 65 8.02 14.98 -1.90
N ARG A 66 6.88 15.62 -1.59
CA ARG A 66 6.06 15.28 -0.42
C ARG A 66 5.55 13.83 -0.47
N ASN A 67 5.13 13.37 -1.65
CA ASN A 67 4.63 12.01 -1.82
C ASN A 67 5.73 10.95 -1.65
N VAL A 68 6.94 11.24 -2.16
CA VAL A 68 8.12 10.37 -1.95
C VAL A 68 8.48 10.33 -0.47
N ALA A 69 8.59 11.48 0.19
CA ALA A 69 8.90 11.56 1.62
C ALA A 69 7.87 10.78 2.48
N TRP A 70 6.57 10.95 2.18
CA TRP A 70 5.51 10.21 2.86
C TRP A 70 5.62 8.69 2.66
N LYS A 71 5.90 8.24 1.42
CA LYS A 71 6.09 6.82 1.12
C LYS A 71 7.32 6.25 1.83
N MET A 72 8.42 6.99 1.82
CA MET A 72 9.65 6.58 2.51
C MET A 72 9.43 6.47 4.02
N LYS A 73 8.84 7.49 4.64
CA LYS A 73 8.47 7.45 6.04
C LYS A 73 7.65 6.19 6.35
N ARG A 74 6.57 5.98 5.60
CA ARG A 74 5.69 4.83 5.82
C ARG A 74 6.38 3.48 5.56
N TYR A 75 7.28 3.42 4.60
CA TYR A 75 8.06 2.22 4.32
C TYR A 75 8.96 1.83 5.50
N HIS A 76 9.49 2.82 6.23
CA HIS A 76 10.34 2.56 7.40
C HIS A 76 9.53 2.27 8.67
N GLU A 77 8.39 2.93 8.85
CA GLU A 77 7.62 2.86 10.09
C GLU A 77 6.53 1.77 10.11
N ASP A 78 6.08 1.28 8.94
CA ASP A 78 4.95 0.35 8.81
C ASP A 78 5.38 -0.97 8.14
N PRO A 79 5.64 -2.04 8.92
CA PRO A 79 6.02 -3.35 8.39
C PRO A 79 5.01 -3.94 7.41
N VAL A 80 3.71 -3.73 7.67
CA VAL A 80 2.63 -4.21 6.78
C VAL A 80 2.67 -3.49 5.44
N TYR A 81 2.90 -2.17 5.45
CA TYR A 81 3.08 -1.41 4.21
C TYR A 81 4.32 -1.85 3.45
N ARG A 82 5.43 -2.07 4.14
CA ARG A 82 6.71 -2.52 3.59
C ARG A 82 6.58 -3.89 2.93
N SER A 83 6.04 -4.88 3.64
CA SER A 83 5.79 -6.24 3.12
C SER A 83 4.94 -6.22 1.85
N LYS A 84 3.86 -5.44 1.88
CA LYS A 84 2.98 -5.23 0.71
C LYS A 84 3.73 -4.65 -0.49
N ASP A 85 4.61 -3.67 -0.26
CA ASP A 85 5.35 -3.03 -1.35
C ASP A 85 6.39 -3.97 -1.96
N ILE A 86 7.09 -4.76 -1.13
CA ILE A 86 8.03 -5.78 -1.57
C ILE A 86 7.31 -6.84 -2.40
N LEU A 87 6.24 -7.42 -1.86
CA LEU A 87 5.45 -8.45 -2.54
C LEU A 87 4.89 -7.95 -3.87
N ARG A 88 4.38 -6.73 -3.91
CA ARG A 88 3.87 -6.12 -5.15
C ARG A 88 4.94 -5.99 -6.23
N ARG A 89 6.17 -5.65 -5.87
CA ARG A 89 7.32 -5.59 -6.79
C ARG A 89 7.72 -6.97 -7.30
N GLN A 90 7.79 -7.96 -6.41
CA GLN A 90 8.10 -9.34 -6.79
C GLN A 90 7.04 -9.90 -7.75
N LEU A 91 5.75 -9.69 -7.46
CA LEU A 91 4.64 -10.08 -8.35
C LEU A 91 4.73 -9.42 -9.72
N TRP A 92 5.07 -8.12 -9.75
CA TRP A 92 5.22 -7.42 -11.02
C TRP A 92 6.35 -8.03 -11.87
N TRP A 93 7.49 -8.32 -11.26
CA TRP A 93 8.61 -8.99 -11.94
C TRP A 93 8.25 -10.42 -12.38
N PHE A 94 7.55 -11.16 -11.54
CA PHE A 94 7.07 -12.50 -11.89
C PHE A 94 6.20 -12.47 -13.15
N CYS A 95 5.19 -11.60 -13.18
CA CYS A 95 4.31 -11.44 -14.34
C CYS A 95 5.08 -10.99 -15.59
N LYS A 96 5.92 -9.97 -15.45
CA LYS A 96 6.70 -9.40 -16.56
C LYS A 96 7.60 -10.45 -17.22
N ASN A 97 8.29 -11.26 -16.43
CA ASN A 97 9.20 -12.30 -16.95
C ASN A 97 8.48 -13.46 -17.65
N ARG A 98 7.16 -13.53 -17.53
CA ARG A 98 6.31 -14.54 -18.18
C ARG A 98 5.37 -13.97 -19.23
N ASN A 99 5.72 -12.78 -19.75
CA ASN A 99 4.93 -12.03 -20.75
C ASN A 99 3.47 -11.81 -20.34
N GLY A 100 3.19 -11.84 -19.03
CA GLY A 100 1.86 -11.65 -18.46
C GLY A 100 1.68 -10.26 -17.84
N LYS A 101 0.44 -9.94 -17.54
CA LYS A 101 0.07 -8.73 -16.79
C LYS A 101 -0.50 -9.13 -15.43
N LYS A 102 -0.18 -8.35 -14.42
CA LYS A 102 -0.82 -8.48 -13.12
C LYS A 102 -2.26 -7.97 -13.20
N GLU A 103 -3.22 -8.86 -13.22
CA GLU A 103 -4.64 -8.54 -13.24
C GLU A 103 -5.21 -8.55 -11.82
N GLY A 104 -5.84 -7.45 -11.40
CA GLY A 104 -6.46 -7.33 -10.08
C GLY A 104 -5.52 -6.88 -8.95
N ARG A 105 -6.08 -6.82 -7.75
CA ARG A 105 -5.36 -6.41 -6.54
C ARG A 105 -4.56 -7.58 -5.96
N THR A 106 -3.42 -7.27 -5.33
CA THR A 106 -2.51 -8.31 -4.79
C THR A 106 -3.21 -9.30 -3.86
N HIS A 107 -4.04 -8.80 -2.92
CA HIS A 107 -4.74 -9.67 -1.97
C HIS A 107 -5.84 -10.52 -2.60
N GLU A 108 -6.49 -10.03 -3.67
CA GLU A 108 -7.48 -10.80 -4.44
C GLU A 108 -6.80 -11.95 -5.22
N LEU A 109 -5.62 -11.66 -5.78
CA LEU A 109 -4.84 -12.66 -6.52
C LEU A 109 -4.28 -13.75 -5.63
N LEU A 110 -3.80 -13.39 -4.44
CA LEU A 110 -3.09 -14.31 -3.55
C LEU A 110 -3.99 -14.99 -2.52
N GLY A 111 -5.16 -14.41 -2.21
CA GLY A 111 -6.09 -14.95 -1.23
C GLY A 111 -5.75 -14.61 0.22
N TYR A 112 -4.73 -13.77 0.48
CA TYR A 112 -4.36 -13.32 1.81
C TYR A 112 -4.05 -11.81 1.85
N SER A 113 -4.16 -11.21 3.02
CA SER A 113 -3.87 -9.80 3.26
C SER A 113 -2.38 -9.56 3.53
N SER A 114 -1.97 -8.30 3.43
CA SER A 114 -0.59 -7.92 3.80
C SER A 114 -0.30 -8.08 5.29
N LYS A 115 -1.35 -8.08 6.13
CA LYS A 115 -1.24 -8.32 7.58
C LYS A 115 -0.93 -9.79 7.84
N GLU A 116 -1.66 -10.70 7.22
CA GLU A 116 -1.41 -12.15 7.32
C GLU A 116 -0.01 -12.52 6.81
N LEU A 117 0.46 -11.88 5.72
CA LEU A 117 1.85 -12.05 5.29
C LEU A 117 2.84 -11.59 6.36
N CYS A 118 2.59 -10.43 6.99
CA CYS A 118 3.46 -9.89 8.03
C CYS A 118 3.54 -10.85 9.23
N GLU A 119 2.41 -11.30 9.73
CA GLU A 119 2.29 -12.26 10.84
C GLU A 119 2.95 -13.60 10.51
N HIS A 120 2.77 -14.09 9.28
CA HIS A 120 3.44 -15.31 8.80
C HIS A 120 4.97 -15.16 8.79
N LEU A 121 5.50 -14.07 8.26
CA LEU A 121 6.94 -13.83 8.23
C LEU A 121 7.52 -13.68 9.64
N GLU A 122 6.82 -12.97 10.54
CA GLU A 122 7.23 -12.81 11.93
C GLU A 122 7.34 -14.17 12.66
N SER A 123 6.38 -15.06 12.42
CA SER A 123 6.40 -16.41 13.01
C SER A 123 7.59 -17.26 12.57
N LEU A 124 8.24 -16.89 11.47
CA LEU A 124 9.39 -17.59 10.89
C LEU A 124 10.71 -16.82 11.05
N PHE A 125 10.74 -15.73 11.80
CA PHE A 125 11.97 -14.98 12.03
C PHE A 125 13.01 -15.84 12.73
N LYS A 126 14.22 -15.82 12.19
CA LYS A 126 15.39 -16.41 12.80
C LYS A 126 15.99 -15.45 13.81
N ASP A 127 16.86 -15.96 14.68
CA ASP A 127 17.54 -15.15 15.68
C ASP A 127 18.15 -13.88 15.07
N GLY A 128 17.85 -12.74 15.70
CA GLY A 128 18.31 -11.42 15.27
C GLY A 128 17.55 -10.79 14.12
N MET A 129 16.55 -11.47 13.51
CA MET A 129 15.69 -10.86 12.50
C MET A 129 14.61 -9.99 13.14
N THR A 130 14.48 -8.79 12.65
CA THR A 130 13.42 -7.83 13.04
C THR A 130 12.98 -7.03 11.82
N TRP A 131 11.84 -6.33 11.92
CA TRP A 131 11.45 -5.40 10.86
C TRP A 131 12.40 -4.21 10.72
N ASP A 132 13.08 -3.80 11.78
CA ASP A 132 14.00 -2.66 11.74
C ASP A 132 15.27 -2.98 10.92
N ASN A 133 15.68 -4.24 10.91
CA ASN A 133 16.82 -4.67 10.11
C ASN A 133 16.42 -5.34 8.77
N GLN A 134 15.17 -5.19 8.35
CA GLN A 134 14.72 -5.65 7.03
C GLN A 134 15.53 -4.94 5.93
N GLY A 135 16.15 -5.74 5.09
CA GLY A 135 17.18 -5.33 4.13
C GLY A 135 18.46 -6.15 4.34
N LYS A 136 18.75 -6.56 5.60
CA LYS A 136 19.70 -7.64 5.90
C LYS A 136 19.10 -9.03 5.68
N TRP A 137 17.79 -9.13 5.70
CA TRP A 137 17.02 -10.32 5.33
C TRP A 137 15.99 -10.00 4.24
N HIS A 138 15.62 -11.01 3.46
CA HIS A 138 14.71 -10.91 2.32
C HIS A 138 13.52 -11.83 2.50
N ILE A 139 12.41 -11.51 1.84
CA ILE A 139 11.32 -12.47 1.63
C ILE A 139 11.77 -13.40 0.50
N ASP A 140 12.12 -14.62 0.87
CA ASP A 140 12.60 -15.68 -0.02
C ASP A 140 11.46 -16.64 -0.36
N HIS A 141 11.63 -17.36 -1.45
CA HIS A 141 10.75 -18.45 -1.89
C HIS A 141 11.44 -19.77 -1.61
N ARG A 142 10.78 -20.71 -0.91
CA ARG A 142 11.29 -22.07 -0.69
C ARG A 142 11.56 -22.75 -2.03
N ILE A 143 10.52 -22.81 -2.88
CA ILE A 143 10.65 -23.16 -4.28
C ILE A 143 10.92 -21.88 -5.05
N PRO A 144 12.10 -21.71 -5.65
CA PRO A 144 12.47 -20.47 -6.34
C PRO A 144 11.51 -20.09 -7.46
N GLN A 145 11.30 -18.79 -7.66
CA GLN A 145 10.39 -18.27 -8.70
C GLN A 145 10.72 -18.79 -10.12
N SER A 146 11.97 -19.18 -10.39
CA SER A 146 12.40 -19.74 -11.67
C SER A 146 11.79 -21.10 -11.98
N HIS A 147 11.35 -21.86 -10.97
CA HIS A 147 10.69 -23.16 -11.15
C HIS A 147 9.24 -23.05 -11.63
N PHE A 148 8.63 -21.89 -11.43
CA PHE A 148 7.28 -21.59 -11.89
C PHE A 148 7.36 -20.95 -13.29
N THR A 149 7.05 -21.68 -14.33
CA THR A 149 7.23 -21.22 -15.71
C THR A 149 6.00 -20.52 -16.28
N ASN A 150 4.81 -20.79 -15.73
CA ASN A 150 3.55 -20.24 -16.18
C ASN A 150 3.01 -19.17 -15.22
N ILE A 151 2.30 -18.18 -15.77
CA ILE A 151 1.61 -17.13 -15.00
C ILE A 151 0.51 -17.71 -14.10
N ASP A 152 -0.13 -18.80 -14.49
CA ASP A 152 -1.20 -19.47 -13.72
C ASP A 152 -0.69 -20.04 -12.39
N GLN A 153 0.63 -20.29 -12.28
CA GLN A 153 1.30 -20.76 -11.07
C GLN A 153 1.58 -19.62 -10.06
N LEU A 154 1.10 -18.41 -10.34
CA LEU A 154 1.33 -17.23 -9.49
C LEU A 154 0.89 -17.47 -8.04
N LYS A 155 -0.29 -18.05 -7.82
CA LYS A 155 -0.80 -18.32 -6.48
C LYS A 155 0.07 -19.32 -5.73
N GLU A 156 0.51 -20.35 -6.39
CA GLU A 156 1.38 -21.38 -5.84
C GLU A 156 2.77 -20.79 -5.50
N CYS A 157 3.36 -20.06 -6.43
CA CYS A 157 4.65 -19.40 -6.24
C CYS A 157 4.64 -18.47 -5.02
N PHE A 158 3.57 -17.69 -4.84
CA PHE A 158 3.43 -16.70 -3.78
C PHE A 158 2.53 -17.16 -2.62
N ALA A 159 2.27 -18.46 -2.47
CA ALA A 159 1.57 -19.00 -1.32
C ALA A 159 2.39 -18.75 -0.03
N LEU A 160 1.70 -18.53 1.11
CA LEU A 160 2.40 -18.22 2.37
C LEU A 160 3.39 -19.31 2.78
N ASP A 161 3.04 -20.57 2.59
CA ASP A 161 3.91 -21.72 2.87
C ASP A 161 5.18 -21.78 2.00
N ASN A 162 5.14 -21.16 0.81
CA ASN A 162 6.31 -21.00 -0.05
C ASN A 162 7.16 -19.77 0.29
N LEU A 163 6.64 -18.86 1.13
CA LEU A 163 7.35 -17.62 1.52
C LEU A 163 7.98 -17.77 2.90
N LYS A 164 9.21 -17.32 3.05
CA LYS A 164 9.94 -17.28 4.34
C LYS A 164 10.87 -16.08 4.43
N PRO A 165 11.20 -15.58 5.62
CA PRO A 165 12.31 -14.68 5.79
C PRO A 165 13.62 -15.48 5.69
N GLU A 166 14.60 -14.93 4.98
CA GLU A 166 15.92 -15.55 4.86
C GLU A 166 17.01 -14.47 4.88
N TRP A 167 18.14 -14.75 5.51
CA TRP A 167 19.27 -13.82 5.52
C TRP A 167 19.73 -13.50 4.10
N GLY A 168 20.00 -12.22 3.83
CA GLY A 168 20.29 -11.74 2.48
C GLY A 168 21.49 -12.42 1.84
N ASP A 169 22.58 -12.58 2.58
CA ASP A 169 23.80 -13.20 2.08
C ASP A 169 23.57 -14.68 1.71
N TRP A 170 22.84 -15.40 2.57
CA TRP A 170 22.48 -16.80 2.29
C TRP A 170 21.51 -16.90 1.11
N ASN A 171 20.50 -16.04 1.06
CA ASN A 171 19.55 -16.01 -0.04
C ASN A 171 20.21 -15.70 -1.39
N MET A 172 21.17 -14.78 -1.41
CA MET A 172 21.96 -14.50 -2.62
C MET A 172 22.86 -15.69 -3.01
N SER A 173 23.49 -16.36 -2.05
CA SER A 173 24.29 -17.54 -2.28
C SER A 173 23.48 -18.73 -2.78
N LYS A 174 22.27 -18.92 -2.25
CA LYS A 174 21.32 -19.93 -2.70
C LYS A 174 20.95 -19.74 -4.17
N GLY A 175 20.73 -18.51 -4.60
CA GLY A 175 20.26 -18.17 -5.94
C GLY A 175 18.98 -18.91 -6.31
N ASN A 176 18.96 -19.58 -7.44
CA ASN A 176 17.80 -20.34 -7.95
C ASN A 176 17.80 -21.82 -7.53
N LYS A 177 18.65 -22.22 -6.59
CA LYS A 177 18.68 -23.62 -6.11
C LYS A 177 17.49 -23.86 -5.18
N PHE A 178 16.76 -24.94 -5.41
CA PHE A 178 15.82 -25.47 -4.44
C PHE A 178 16.63 -26.25 -3.38
N ILE A 179 16.58 -25.77 -2.17
CA ILE A 179 17.18 -26.41 -1.00
C ILE A 179 16.00 -26.75 -0.10
N GLY A 180 15.54 -28.01 -0.19
CA GLY A 180 14.38 -28.56 0.52
C GLY A 180 14.49 -28.42 2.03
#